data_5cf57752504a2527d1d00593209b9e46
#
_entry.id   5cf57752504a2527d1d00593209b9e46
#
_cell.length_a   1.000
_cell.length_b   1.000
_cell.length_c   1.000
_cell.angle_alpha   90.00
_cell.angle_beta   90.00
_cell.angle_gamma   90.00
#
_symmetry.space_group_name_H-M   'P 1'
#
loop_
_entity.id
_entity.type
_entity.pdbx_description
1 polymer ?
#
loop_
_entity_poly.entity_id
_entity_poly.type
_entity_poly.pdbx_seq_one_letter_code
_entity_poly.pdbx_strand_id
1 'polypeptide(L)'
;GISASGTTPYVCGALEQCRKQGIQTGCITCNPASPLSQLADFPVETVTGPEFITGSTRLKAGTAQKMALNMISTAVMIRLGRVEDNQMVHMQLSNEKLIDRGVKMLMKELQLTDYALARDRLLRHGSVKKAIGNYRT
;
A
#
# COMPACT_ATOMS: atom_id res chain seq x y z
N GLY A 1 -9.22 -9.43 -5.85
CA GLY A 1 -9.13 -9.73 -7.28
C GLY A 1 -8.91 -8.49 -8.12
N ILE A 2 -8.06 -8.56 -9.14
CA ILE A 2 -7.78 -7.42 -10.03
C ILE A 2 -7.90 -7.90 -11.47
N SER A 3 -8.81 -7.28 -12.23
CA SER A 3 -9.02 -7.59 -13.64
C SER A 3 -9.62 -6.37 -14.34
N ALA A 4 -8.96 -5.86 -15.36
CA ALA A 4 -9.47 -4.70 -16.09
C ALA A 4 -10.83 -4.97 -16.74
N SER A 5 -11.01 -6.14 -17.38
CA SER A 5 -12.29 -6.55 -17.96
C SER A 5 -13.35 -6.95 -16.92
N GLY A 6 -12.91 -7.40 -15.75
CA GLY A 6 -13.76 -7.97 -14.72
C GLY A 6 -14.35 -9.33 -15.08
N THR A 7 -13.82 -10.00 -16.12
CA THR A 7 -14.35 -11.29 -16.63
C THR A 7 -13.34 -12.42 -16.58
N THR A 8 -12.13 -12.19 -16.07
CA THR A 8 -11.06 -13.19 -16.04
C THR A 8 -11.44 -14.39 -15.20
N PRO A 9 -11.61 -15.59 -15.78
CA PRO A 9 -12.16 -16.76 -15.07
C PRO A 9 -11.37 -17.15 -13.84
N TYR A 10 -10.05 -17.12 -13.90
CA TYR A 10 -9.17 -17.42 -12.77
C TYR A 10 -9.44 -16.49 -11.58
N VAL A 11 -9.60 -15.19 -11.82
CA VAL A 11 -9.84 -14.20 -10.76
C VAL A 11 -11.23 -14.36 -10.17
N CYS A 12 -12.26 -14.56 -11.02
CA CYS A 12 -13.62 -14.82 -10.57
C CYS A 12 -13.69 -16.10 -9.71
N GLY A 13 -13.12 -17.20 -10.17
CA GLY A 13 -13.10 -18.45 -9.42
C GLY A 13 -12.36 -18.34 -8.08
N ALA A 14 -11.29 -17.55 -8.01
CA ALA A 14 -10.58 -17.30 -6.76
C ALA A 14 -11.48 -16.56 -5.75
N LEU A 15 -12.22 -15.53 -6.17
CA LEU A 15 -13.16 -14.81 -5.30
C LEU A 15 -14.31 -15.71 -4.84
N GLU A 16 -14.89 -16.50 -5.75
CA GLU A 16 -15.93 -17.47 -5.41
C GLU A 16 -15.46 -18.45 -4.34
N GLN A 17 -14.25 -18.97 -4.47
CA GLN A 17 -13.68 -19.88 -3.50
C GLN A 17 -13.44 -19.22 -2.14
N CYS A 18 -12.94 -17.99 -2.12
CA CYS A 18 -12.80 -17.22 -0.89
C CYS A 18 -14.16 -17.01 -0.18
N ARG A 19 -15.19 -16.63 -0.93
CA ARG A 19 -16.54 -16.45 -0.39
C ARG A 19 -17.12 -17.74 0.19
N LYS A 20 -16.92 -18.88 -0.47
CA LYS A 20 -17.34 -20.20 0.06
C LYS A 20 -16.67 -20.52 1.39
N GLN A 21 -15.50 -19.98 1.65
CA GLN A 21 -14.76 -20.14 2.90
C GLN A 21 -15.06 -19.03 3.94
N GLY A 22 -16.01 -18.15 3.68
CA GLY A 22 -16.34 -17.04 4.56
C GLY A 22 -15.29 -15.93 4.63
N ILE A 23 -14.37 -15.87 3.64
CA ILE A 23 -13.34 -14.84 3.56
C ILE A 23 -13.91 -13.63 2.82
N GLN A 24 -13.80 -12.45 3.42
CA GLN A 24 -14.19 -11.17 2.78
C GLN A 24 -13.34 -10.92 1.54
N THR A 25 -13.99 -10.43 0.48
CA THR A 25 -13.36 -10.25 -0.83
C THR A 25 -13.48 -8.82 -1.32
N GLY A 26 -12.44 -8.34 -2.00
CA GLY A 26 -12.46 -7.08 -2.73
C GLY A 26 -11.99 -7.26 -4.17
N CYS A 27 -12.41 -6.38 -5.06
CA CYS A 27 -11.88 -6.37 -6.41
C CYS A 27 -11.63 -4.96 -6.95
N ILE A 28 -10.76 -4.89 -7.96
CA ILE A 28 -10.56 -3.69 -8.78
C ILE A 28 -10.82 -4.08 -10.23
N THR A 29 -11.76 -3.40 -10.87
CA THR A 29 -12.11 -3.61 -12.27
C THR A 29 -12.31 -2.27 -12.98
N CYS A 30 -12.19 -2.24 -14.32
CA CYS A 30 -12.42 -1.03 -15.12
C CYS A 30 -13.77 -1.08 -15.87
N ASN A 31 -14.55 -2.13 -15.69
CA ASN A 31 -15.87 -2.28 -16.25
C ASN A 31 -16.92 -2.38 -15.14
N PRO A 32 -17.93 -1.49 -15.14
CA PRO A 32 -18.97 -1.49 -14.14
C PRO A 32 -19.86 -2.73 -14.25
N ALA A 33 -20.40 -3.16 -13.11
CA ALA A 33 -21.30 -4.31 -13.01
C ALA A 33 -20.74 -5.61 -13.66
N SER A 34 -19.42 -5.73 -13.77
CA SER A 34 -18.79 -6.93 -14.30
C SER A 34 -18.98 -8.15 -13.39
N PRO A 35 -18.85 -9.39 -13.90
CA PRO A 35 -18.93 -10.60 -13.06
C PRO A 35 -18.06 -10.53 -11.81
N LEU A 36 -16.82 -10.02 -11.94
CA LEU A 36 -15.91 -9.85 -10.81
C LEU A 36 -16.45 -8.85 -9.77
N SER A 37 -17.05 -7.74 -10.23
CA SER A 37 -17.65 -6.73 -9.37
C SER A 37 -18.83 -7.29 -8.58
N GLN A 38 -19.67 -8.12 -9.21
CA GLN A 38 -20.83 -8.76 -8.56
C GLN A 38 -20.43 -9.84 -7.55
N LEU A 39 -19.27 -10.46 -7.74
CA LEU A 39 -18.76 -11.50 -6.84
C LEU A 39 -18.08 -10.93 -5.59
N ALA A 40 -17.54 -9.72 -5.66
CA ALA A 40 -16.79 -9.12 -4.55
C ALA A 40 -17.70 -8.47 -3.50
N ASP A 41 -17.33 -8.57 -2.22
CA ASP A 41 -18.01 -7.85 -1.14
C ASP A 41 -17.69 -6.35 -1.19
N PHE A 42 -16.48 -5.99 -1.65
CA PHE A 42 -16.01 -4.61 -1.78
C PHE A 42 -15.48 -4.35 -3.20
N PRO A 43 -16.35 -4.08 -4.19
CA PRO A 43 -15.92 -3.76 -5.53
C PRO A 43 -15.43 -2.31 -5.66
N VAL A 44 -14.31 -2.13 -6.36
CA VAL A 44 -13.77 -0.83 -6.77
C VAL A 44 -13.82 -0.77 -8.30
N GLU A 45 -14.69 0.04 -8.84
CA GLU A 45 -14.89 0.20 -10.27
C GLU A 45 -14.24 1.49 -10.78
N THR A 46 -13.08 1.34 -11.44
CA THR A 46 -12.32 2.45 -12.02
C THR A 46 -12.64 2.58 -13.51
N VAL A 47 -13.78 3.17 -13.84
CA VAL A 47 -14.26 3.28 -15.23
C VAL A 47 -13.40 4.26 -16.02
N THR A 48 -12.64 3.75 -16.99
CA THR A 48 -11.68 4.53 -17.80
C THR A 48 -12.14 4.76 -19.25
N GLY A 49 -13.25 4.12 -19.63
CA GLY A 49 -13.70 4.10 -21.02
C GLY A 49 -12.77 3.32 -21.96
N PRO A 50 -13.02 3.38 -23.29
CA PRO A 50 -12.25 2.60 -24.25
C PRO A 50 -10.80 3.03 -24.32
N GLU A 51 -9.90 2.07 -24.53
CA GLU A 51 -8.47 2.34 -24.72
C GLU A 51 -8.21 2.96 -26.12
N PHE A 52 -7.14 3.75 -26.24
CA PHE A 52 -6.70 4.26 -27.53
C PHE A 52 -6.38 3.14 -28.52
N ILE A 53 -5.73 2.09 -28.05
CA ILE A 53 -5.55 0.83 -28.78
C ILE A 53 -6.55 -0.15 -28.19
N THR A 54 -7.59 -0.50 -28.94
CA THR A 54 -8.68 -1.37 -28.49
C THR A 54 -8.17 -2.67 -27.86
N GLY A 55 -8.63 -2.95 -26.67
CA GLY A 55 -8.25 -4.15 -25.90
C GLY A 55 -6.92 -4.08 -25.17
N SER A 56 -6.11 -3.01 -25.37
CA SER A 56 -4.82 -2.84 -24.70
C SER A 56 -4.97 -2.28 -23.29
N THR A 57 -5.54 -3.06 -22.38
CA THR A 57 -5.88 -2.66 -21.00
C THR A 57 -4.68 -2.32 -20.10
N ARG A 58 -3.46 -2.50 -20.60
CA ARG A 58 -2.23 -2.03 -19.98
C ARG A 58 -2.09 -0.49 -19.95
N LEU A 59 -2.90 0.24 -20.73
CA LEU A 59 -2.84 1.70 -20.87
C LEU A 59 -3.64 2.39 -19.77
N LYS A 60 -4.84 2.90 -20.07
CA LYS A 60 -5.66 3.65 -19.10
C LYS A 60 -6.11 2.77 -17.95
N ALA A 61 -6.63 1.59 -18.24
CA ALA A 61 -7.11 0.65 -17.22
C ALA A 61 -5.98 0.25 -16.26
N GLY A 62 -4.81 -0.16 -16.76
CA GLY A 62 -3.67 -0.51 -15.93
C GLY A 62 -3.16 0.66 -15.08
N THR A 63 -3.17 1.87 -15.62
CA THR A 63 -2.82 3.08 -14.87
C THR A 63 -3.82 3.36 -13.75
N ALA A 64 -5.12 3.29 -14.03
CA ALA A 64 -6.16 3.50 -13.01
C ALA A 64 -6.10 2.44 -11.89
N GLN A 65 -5.91 1.18 -12.24
CA GLN A 65 -5.74 0.10 -11.26
C GLN A 65 -4.52 0.31 -10.38
N LYS A 66 -3.39 0.72 -10.95
CA LYS A 66 -2.19 1.06 -10.17
C LYS A 66 -2.47 2.20 -9.18
N MET A 67 -3.17 3.24 -9.62
CA MET A 67 -3.52 4.37 -8.74
C MET A 67 -4.45 3.93 -7.61
N ALA A 68 -5.48 3.13 -7.91
CA ALA A 68 -6.38 2.58 -6.89
C ALA A 68 -5.62 1.73 -5.85
N LEU A 69 -4.71 0.87 -6.29
CA LEU A 69 -3.85 0.07 -5.40
C LEU A 69 -2.96 0.93 -4.50
N ASN A 70 -2.36 1.98 -5.07
CA ASN A 70 -1.54 2.91 -4.29
C ASN A 70 -2.37 3.66 -3.24
N MET A 71 -3.58 4.11 -3.59
CA MET A 71 -4.49 4.76 -2.64
C MET A 71 -4.90 3.81 -1.52
N ILE A 72 -5.32 2.58 -1.85
CA ILE A 72 -5.73 1.57 -0.87
C ILE A 72 -4.56 1.25 0.08
N SER A 73 -3.39 0.91 -0.46
CA SER A 73 -2.23 0.54 0.35
C SER A 73 -1.76 1.69 1.24
N THR A 74 -1.75 2.91 0.73
CA THR A 74 -1.39 4.11 1.50
C THR A 74 -2.40 4.37 2.61
N ALA A 75 -3.69 4.32 2.31
CA ALA A 75 -4.74 4.50 3.31
C ALA A 75 -4.67 3.45 4.43
N VAL A 76 -4.41 2.18 4.07
CA VAL A 76 -4.20 1.10 5.05
C VAL A 76 -3.02 1.41 5.96
N MET A 77 -1.87 1.84 5.41
CA MET A 77 -0.69 2.19 6.21
C MET A 77 -0.93 3.37 7.14
N ILE A 78 -1.67 4.39 6.69
CA ILE A 78 -2.08 5.52 7.53
C ILE A 78 -2.97 5.03 8.67
N ARG A 79 -4.01 4.25 8.37
CA ARG A 79 -4.93 3.73 9.39
C ARG A 79 -4.28 2.78 10.40
N LEU A 80 -3.22 2.10 10.00
CA LEU A 80 -2.39 1.28 10.89
C LEU A 80 -1.40 2.11 11.74
N GLY A 81 -1.42 3.44 11.65
CA GLY A 81 -0.51 4.32 12.39
C GLY A 81 0.96 4.15 11.99
N ARG A 82 1.21 3.76 10.73
CA ARG A 82 2.58 3.56 10.21
C ARG A 82 3.13 4.78 9.48
N VAL A 83 2.33 5.81 9.34
CA VAL A 83 2.67 7.09 8.71
C VAL A 83 2.40 8.19 9.70
N GLU A 84 3.38 9.06 9.91
CA GLU A 84 3.27 10.33 10.66
C GLU A 84 3.66 11.47 9.70
N ASP A 85 2.81 12.47 9.57
CA ASP A 85 2.90 13.49 8.53
C ASP A 85 3.00 12.84 7.12
N ASN A 86 4.10 13.06 6.42
CA ASN A 86 4.39 12.46 5.12
C ASN A 86 5.47 11.36 5.18
N GLN A 87 5.74 10.81 6.37
CA GLN A 87 6.85 9.90 6.60
C GLN A 87 6.38 8.56 7.15
N MET A 88 7.00 7.47 6.65
CA MET A 88 6.76 6.14 7.17
C MET A 88 7.63 5.90 8.40
N VAL A 89 7.02 5.85 9.60
CA VAL A 89 7.73 5.75 10.89
C VAL A 89 8.00 4.32 11.36
N HIS A 90 7.35 3.34 10.73
CA HIS A 90 7.54 1.90 11.00
C HIS A 90 8.27 1.19 9.86
N MET A 91 9.37 1.77 9.36
CA MET A 91 10.20 1.12 8.36
C MET A 91 10.98 -0.05 8.97
N GLN A 92 11.03 -1.17 8.25
CA GLN A 92 12.01 -2.21 8.56
C GLN A 92 13.40 -1.73 8.11
N LEU A 93 14.39 -1.81 9.00
CA LEU A 93 15.77 -1.39 8.73
C LEU A 93 16.54 -2.48 7.97
N SER A 94 15.99 -2.92 6.83
CA SER A 94 16.48 -4.08 6.08
C SER A 94 17.63 -3.79 5.12
N ASN A 95 17.98 -2.54 4.90
CA ASN A 95 19.12 -2.13 4.08
C ASN A 95 19.63 -0.74 4.46
N GLU A 96 20.85 -0.40 4.03
CA GLU A 96 21.49 0.87 4.37
C GLU A 96 20.70 2.12 3.94
N LYS A 97 19.99 2.07 2.81
CA LYS A 97 19.14 3.17 2.36
C LYS A 97 17.98 3.43 3.33
N LEU A 98 17.37 2.40 3.88
CA LEU A 98 16.29 2.54 4.86
C LEU A 98 16.82 2.95 6.23
N ILE A 99 18.01 2.49 6.61
CA ILE A 99 18.71 2.93 7.82
C ILE A 99 19.02 4.41 7.71
N ASP A 100 19.67 4.87 6.63
CA ASP A 100 19.99 6.29 6.41
C ASP A 100 18.73 7.18 6.47
N ARG A 101 17.66 6.74 5.84
CA ARG A 101 16.37 7.45 5.90
C ARG A 101 15.84 7.54 7.33
N GLY A 102 15.88 6.45 8.08
CA GLY A 102 15.45 6.41 9.49
C GLY A 102 16.33 7.31 10.37
N VAL A 103 17.64 7.35 10.14
CA VAL A 103 18.56 8.23 10.85
C VAL A 103 18.23 9.70 10.61
N LYS A 104 18.02 10.09 9.34
CA LYS A 104 17.64 11.47 8.99
C LYS A 104 16.32 11.90 9.61
N MET A 105 15.34 10.98 9.67
CA MET A 105 14.07 11.21 10.36
C MET A 105 14.30 11.44 11.86
N LEU A 106 15.08 10.57 12.50
CA LEU A 106 15.37 10.67 13.92
C LEU A 106 16.12 11.97 14.27
N MET A 107 17.11 12.34 13.44
CA MET A 107 17.85 13.60 13.59
C MET A 107 16.91 14.81 13.52
N LYS A 108 15.97 14.83 12.58
CA LYS A 108 14.99 15.89 12.43
C LYS A 108 14.07 16.00 13.65
N GLU A 109 13.50 14.88 14.09
CA GLU A 109 12.54 14.85 15.20
C GLU A 109 13.16 15.18 16.56
N LEU A 110 14.39 14.74 16.79
CA LEU A 110 15.13 14.97 18.05
C LEU A 110 16.11 16.14 17.99
N GLN A 111 16.16 16.86 16.87
CA GLN A 111 17.10 17.96 16.61
C GLN A 111 18.57 17.57 16.84
N LEU A 112 18.90 16.31 16.50
CA LEU A 112 20.27 15.80 16.64
C LEU A 112 21.12 16.23 15.44
N THR A 113 22.35 16.66 15.70
CA THR A 113 23.33 17.02 14.67
C THR A 113 24.34 15.90 14.38
N ASP A 114 24.49 14.97 15.30
CA ASP A 114 25.41 13.83 15.17
C ASP A 114 24.71 12.63 14.51
N TYR A 115 25.15 12.32 13.29
CA TYR A 115 24.64 11.20 12.50
C TYR A 115 24.99 9.84 13.15
N ALA A 116 26.20 9.68 13.69
CA ALA A 116 26.64 8.43 14.26
C ALA A 116 25.86 8.09 15.53
N LEU A 117 25.59 9.06 16.37
CA LEU A 117 24.75 8.93 17.55
C LEU A 117 23.31 8.57 17.18
N ALA A 118 22.75 9.25 16.18
CA ALA A 118 21.38 8.98 15.71
C ALA A 118 21.26 7.57 15.09
N ARG A 119 22.29 7.13 14.34
CA ARG A 119 22.34 5.78 13.75
C ARG A 119 22.41 4.69 14.81
N ASP A 120 23.30 4.82 15.76
CA ASP A 120 23.44 3.86 16.86
C ASP A 120 22.12 3.74 17.64
N ARG A 121 21.51 4.88 17.96
CA ARG A 121 20.22 4.92 18.63
C ARG A 121 19.09 4.24 17.81
N LEU A 122 19.00 4.52 16.52
CA LEU A 122 18.02 3.88 15.64
C LEU A 122 18.16 2.37 15.62
N LEU A 123 19.40 1.88 15.49
CA LEU A 123 19.68 0.45 15.43
C LEU A 123 19.38 -0.27 16.77
N ARG A 124 19.69 0.36 17.91
CA ARG A 124 19.34 -0.20 19.23
C ARG A 124 17.84 -0.35 19.44
N HIS A 125 17.05 0.61 18.98
CA HIS A 125 15.59 0.59 19.19
C HIS A 125 14.81 -0.09 18.06
N GLY A 126 15.43 -0.36 16.92
CA GLY A 126 14.87 -1.09 15.78
C GLY A 126 13.78 -0.34 14.99
N SER A 127 13.36 0.84 15.42
CA SER A 127 12.44 1.70 14.66
C SER A 127 12.52 3.16 15.11
N VAL A 128 12.21 4.08 14.21
CA VAL A 128 12.19 5.53 14.48
C VAL A 128 11.24 5.85 15.65
N LYS A 129 10.03 5.30 15.64
CA LYS A 129 9.04 5.55 16.68
C LYS A 129 9.52 5.14 18.08
N LYS A 130 10.11 3.95 18.22
CA LYS A 130 10.68 3.49 19.50
C LYS A 130 11.88 4.33 19.93
N ALA A 131 12.72 4.72 18.97
CA ALA A 131 13.88 5.57 19.25
C ALA A 131 13.48 6.99 19.74
N ILE A 132 12.38 7.54 19.25
CA ILE A 132 11.82 8.82 19.72
C ILE A 132 11.20 8.66 21.11
N GLY A 133 10.34 7.65 21.30
CA GLY A 133 9.62 7.43 22.57
C GLY A 133 10.56 7.35 23.78
N ASN A 134 11.67 6.65 23.65
CA ASN A 134 12.66 6.51 24.71
C ASN A 134 13.64 7.70 24.86
N TYR A 135 13.45 8.79 24.14
CA TYR A 135 14.23 10.03 24.31
C TYR A 135 13.49 11.05 25.21
N ARG A 136 12.17 10.93 25.25
CA ARG A 136 11.31 11.86 26.01
C ARG A 136 11.00 11.38 27.43
N THR A 137 11.48 10.18 27.80
CA THR A 137 11.48 9.66 29.16
C THR A 137 12.84 9.82 29.82
#